data_7bda65cc50d3abfcfe2f16a610bdf401
#
_entry.id   7bda65cc50d3abfcfe2f16a610bdf401
#
_cell.length_a   1.000
_cell.length_b   1.000
_cell.length_c   1.000
_cell.angle_alpha   90.00
_cell.angle_beta   90.00
_cell.angle_gamma   90.00
#
_symmetry.space_group_name_H-M   'P 1'
#
loop_
_entity.id
_entity.type
_entity.pdbx_description
1 polymer ?
#
loop_
_entity_poly.entity_id
_entity_poly.type
_entity_poly.pdbx_seq_one_letter_code
_entity_poly.pdbx_strand_id
1 'polypeptide(L)'
;MESTLEQHLNDTMKNPAIVGVLCTDQQGHNLGCRGSLSDEHGGVVSVLARQAATLTRDPTDPTPTVCLESDSGNILIRSHGTITVAVHKIAS
;
A
#
# COMPACT_ATOMS: atom_id res chain seq x y z
N MET A 1 9.22 20.59 9.36
CA MET A 1 8.28 19.78 10.18
C MET A 1 7.73 18.67 9.33
N GLU A 2 7.86 17.44 9.79
CA GLU A 2 7.34 16.30 9.05
C GLU A 2 5.83 16.25 9.15
N SER A 3 5.18 15.86 8.05
CA SER A 3 3.75 15.58 8.07
C SER A 3 3.47 14.27 8.80
N THR A 4 2.22 14.09 9.23
CA THR A 4 1.82 12.84 9.85
C THR A 4 2.02 11.66 8.90
N LEU A 5 1.77 11.87 7.61
CA LEU A 5 1.99 10.82 6.61
C LEU A 5 3.46 10.42 6.53
N GLU A 6 4.37 11.39 6.48
CA GLU A 6 5.81 11.11 6.42
C GLU A 6 6.27 10.36 7.66
N GLN A 7 5.75 10.73 8.83
CA GLN A 7 6.06 10.02 10.06
C GLN A 7 5.60 8.57 10.01
N HIS A 8 4.41 8.31 9.48
CA HIS A 8 3.90 6.94 9.31
C HIS A 8 4.77 6.14 8.35
N LEU A 9 5.21 6.75 7.25
CA LEU A 9 6.09 6.07 6.30
C LEU A 9 7.41 5.68 6.98
N ASN A 10 8.00 6.62 7.71
CA ASN A 10 9.25 6.36 8.41
C ASN A 10 9.10 5.30 9.49
N ASP A 11 8.00 5.34 10.24
CA ASP A 11 7.73 4.35 11.27
C ASP A 11 7.52 2.95 10.69
N THR A 12 6.84 2.87 9.56
CA THR A 12 6.63 1.59 8.86
C THR A 12 7.96 0.98 8.45
N MET A 13 8.89 1.80 7.97
CA MET A 13 10.20 1.33 7.53
C MET A 13 11.12 0.90 8.67
N LYS A 14 10.76 1.19 9.92
CA LYS A 14 11.53 0.72 11.07
C LYS A 14 11.43 -0.79 11.27
N ASN A 15 10.38 -1.42 10.74
CA ASN A 15 10.23 -2.87 10.79
C ASN A 15 11.23 -3.49 9.80
N PRO A 16 12.19 -4.33 10.25
CA PRO A 16 13.22 -4.87 9.36
C PRO A 16 12.67 -5.80 8.28
N ALA A 17 11.46 -6.32 8.44
CA ALA A 17 10.82 -7.14 7.41
C ALA A 17 10.23 -6.31 6.28
N ILE A 18 10.07 -5.00 6.47
CA ILE A 18 9.48 -4.13 5.46
C ILE A 18 10.59 -3.43 4.69
N VAL A 19 10.60 -3.61 3.37
CA VAL A 19 11.61 -3.04 2.49
C VAL A 19 11.07 -1.94 1.60
N GLY A 20 9.76 -1.71 1.61
CA GLY A 20 9.16 -0.62 0.84
C GLY A 20 7.76 -0.31 1.31
N VAL A 21 7.35 0.93 1.13
CA VAL A 21 6.00 1.38 1.41
C VAL A 21 5.64 2.49 0.42
N LEU A 22 4.38 2.50 0.00
CA LEU A 22 3.87 3.48 -0.95
C LEU A 22 2.47 3.87 -0.52
N CYS A 23 2.18 5.17 -0.57
CA CYS A 23 0.86 5.68 -0.25
C CYS A 23 0.37 6.54 -1.41
N THR A 24 -0.84 6.28 -1.90
CA THR A 24 -1.44 7.00 -3.01
C THR A 24 -2.83 7.49 -2.65
N ASP A 25 -3.34 8.45 -3.44
CA ASP A 25 -4.75 8.77 -3.41
C ASP A 25 -5.53 7.79 -4.29
N GLN A 26 -6.84 8.00 -4.43
CA GLN A 26 -7.70 7.09 -5.21
C GLN A 26 -7.41 7.13 -6.71
N GLN A 27 -6.72 8.16 -7.18
CA GLN A 27 -6.38 8.31 -8.60
C GLN A 27 -4.99 7.79 -8.92
N GLY A 28 -4.27 7.32 -7.90
CA GLY A 28 -2.93 6.77 -8.10
C GLY A 28 -1.81 7.79 -7.95
N HIS A 29 -2.13 9.01 -7.53
CA HIS A 29 -1.10 10.02 -7.30
C HIS A 29 -0.30 9.67 -6.06
N ASN A 30 1.01 9.73 -6.17
CA ASN A 30 1.92 9.42 -5.08
C ASN A 30 1.82 10.48 -3.98
N LEU A 31 1.46 10.05 -2.79
CA LEU A 31 1.45 10.90 -1.60
C LEU A 31 2.72 10.75 -0.78
N GLY A 32 3.43 9.64 -0.96
CA GLY A 32 4.70 9.37 -0.31
C GLY A 32 5.12 7.95 -0.52
N CYS A 33 6.42 7.71 -0.55
CA CYS A 33 6.96 6.36 -0.73
C CYS A 33 8.33 6.27 -0.07
N ARG A 34 8.73 5.03 0.24
CA ARG A 34 10.04 4.72 0.80
C ARG A 34 10.51 3.36 0.29
N GLY A 35 11.81 3.21 0.15
CA GLY A 35 12.42 1.92 -0.14
C GLY A 35 12.12 1.41 -1.55
N SER A 36 11.73 0.14 -1.64
CA SER A 36 11.59 -0.57 -2.91
C SER A 36 10.37 -0.17 -3.73
N LEU A 37 9.39 0.50 -3.13
CA LEU A 37 8.21 0.98 -3.83
C LEU A 37 8.39 2.46 -4.15
N SER A 38 8.10 2.84 -5.38
CA SER A 38 8.34 4.18 -5.86
C SER A 38 7.13 4.72 -6.62
N ASP A 39 7.24 5.96 -7.04
CA ASP A 39 6.21 6.72 -7.72
C ASP A 39 5.59 5.95 -8.90
N GLU A 40 6.41 5.23 -9.66
CA GLU A 40 5.95 4.51 -10.85
C GLU A 40 4.95 3.39 -10.54
N HIS A 41 4.90 2.93 -9.30
CA HIS A 41 4.00 1.85 -8.89
C HIS A 41 2.60 2.33 -8.48
N GLY A 42 2.41 3.64 -8.34
CA GLY A 42 1.19 4.19 -7.76
C GLY A 42 -0.07 3.86 -8.55
N GLY A 43 0.01 3.94 -9.87
CA GLY A 43 -1.14 3.66 -10.74
C GLY A 43 -1.61 2.23 -10.61
N VAL A 44 -0.69 1.27 -10.65
CA VAL A 44 -1.03 -0.16 -10.54
C VAL A 44 -1.60 -0.47 -9.16
N VAL A 45 -0.98 0.07 -8.12
CA VAL A 45 -1.43 -0.15 -6.73
C VAL A 45 -2.86 0.33 -6.55
N SER A 46 -3.18 1.54 -7.02
CA SER A 46 -4.52 2.09 -6.86
C SER A 46 -5.57 1.31 -7.67
N VAL A 47 -5.22 0.86 -8.87
CA VAL A 47 -6.12 0.06 -9.70
C VAL A 47 -6.41 -1.29 -9.03
N LEU A 48 -5.38 -1.96 -8.52
CA LEU A 48 -5.56 -3.24 -7.84
C LEU A 48 -6.46 -3.10 -6.62
N ALA A 49 -6.29 -2.05 -5.83
CA ALA A 49 -7.13 -1.81 -4.67
C ALA A 49 -8.59 -1.57 -5.06
N ARG A 50 -8.83 -0.79 -6.12
CA ARG A 50 -10.19 -0.52 -6.59
C ARG A 50 -10.86 -1.77 -7.14
N GLN A 51 -10.12 -2.59 -7.89
CA GLN A 51 -10.67 -3.82 -8.45
C GLN A 51 -10.96 -4.84 -7.36
N ALA A 52 -10.10 -4.93 -6.35
CA ALA A 52 -10.34 -5.82 -5.22
C ALA A 52 -11.61 -5.42 -4.47
N ALA A 53 -11.88 -4.12 -4.33
CA ALA A 53 -13.07 -3.65 -3.65
C ALA A 53 -14.36 -4.07 -4.35
N THR A 54 -14.33 -4.34 -5.65
CA THR A 54 -15.52 -4.81 -6.39
C THR A 54 -15.89 -6.25 -6.07
N LEU A 55 -14.98 -7.00 -5.45
CA LEU A 55 -15.25 -8.39 -5.06
C LEU A 55 -16.07 -8.47 -3.77
N THR A 56 -16.11 -7.40 -2.99
CA THR A 56 -16.94 -7.32 -1.79
C THR A 56 -18.10 -6.39 -2.08
N ARG A 57 -19.33 -6.92 -1.97
CA ARG A 57 -20.53 -6.15 -2.32
C ARG A 57 -21.30 -5.66 -1.12
N ASP A 58 -20.96 -6.17 0.05
CA ASP A 58 -21.61 -5.77 1.29
C ASP A 58 -20.91 -4.52 1.83
N PRO A 59 -21.62 -3.39 1.97
CA PRO A 59 -21.01 -2.17 2.47
C PRO A 59 -20.55 -2.26 3.92
N THR A 60 -20.96 -3.31 4.65
CA THR A 60 -20.51 -3.53 6.02
C THR A 60 -19.20 -4.31 6.08
N ASP A 61 -18.77 -4.94 4.97
CA ASP A 61 -17.52 -5.68 4.94
C ASP A 61 -16.33 -4.73 4.97
N PRO A 62 -15.24 -5.13 5.67
CA PRO A 62 -14.03 -4.31 5.62
C PRO A 62 -13.42 -4.33 4.22
N THR A 63 -12.65 -3.29 3.91
CA THR A 63 -11.93 -3.21 2.64
C THR A 63 -10.98 -4.41 2.50
N PRO A 64 -11.02 -5.11 1.35
CA PRO A 64 -10.14 -6.26 1.17
C PRO A 64 -8.68 -5.87 1.07
N THR A 65 -7.81 -6.76 1.51
CA THR A 65 -6.38 -6.62 1.33
C THR A 65 -5.95 -7.47 0.14
N VAL A 66 -5.24 -6.84 -0.80
CA VAL A 66 -4.64 -7.57 -1.93
C VAL A 66 -3.25 -8.01 -1.51
N CYS A 67 -2.96 -9.29 -1.68
CA CYS A 67 -1.64 -9.83 -1.38
C CYS A 67 -1.03 -10.41 -2.65
N LEU A 68 0.10 -9.84 -3.07
CA LEU A 68 0.87 -10.35 -4.20
C LEU A 68 2.07 -11.10 -3.64
N GLU A 69 2.10 -12.41 -3.84
CA GLU A 69 3.15 -13.25 -3.30
C GLU A 69 4.18 -13.61 -4.37
N SER A 70 5.44 -13.59 -3.97
CA SER A 70 6.54 -14.06 -4.80
C SER A 70 7.56 -14.77 -3.92
N ASP A 71 8.55 -15.41 -4.55
CA ASP A 71 9.61 -16.10 -3.81
C ASP A 71 10.44 -15.15 -2.95
N SER A 72 10.53 -13.90 -3.36
CA SER A 72 11.35 -12.90 -2.65
C SER A 72 10.58 -12.11 -1.59
N GLY A 73 9.25 -12.20 -1.58
CA GLY A 73 8.45 -11.46 -0.60
C GLY A 73 7.04 -11.20 -1.08
N ASN A 74 6.32 -10.38 -0.32
CA ASN A 74 4.91 -10.09 -0.56
C ASN A 74 4.68 -8.59 -0.62
N ILE A 75 3.73 -8.18 -1.47
CA ILE A 75 3.23 -6.81 -1.48
C ILE A 75 1.79 -6.85 -1.03
N LEU A 76 1.49 -6.13 0.05
CA LEU A 76 0.15 -6.03 0.61
C LEU A 76 -0.41 -4.65 0.27
N ILE A 77 -1.61 -4.64 -0.33
CA ILE A 77 -2.25 -3.40 -0.77
C ILE A 77 -3.60 -3.29 -0.10
N ARG A 78 -3.87 -2.16 0.53
CA ARG A 78 -5.12 -1.93 1.22
C ARG A 78 -5.54 -0.48 1.11
N SER A 79 -6.85 -0.25 0.91
CA SER A 79 -7.41 1.09 0.93
C SER A 79 -7.87 1.46 2.33
N HIS A 80 -7.66 2.72 2.68
CA HIS A 80 -8.06 3.30 3.96
C HIS A 80 -8.72 4.65 3.67
N GLY A 81 -10.04 4.68 3.60
CA GLY A 81 -10.75 5.89 3.21
C GLY A 81 -10.39 6.30 1.79
N THR A 82 -9.78 7.48 1.64
CA THR A 82 -9.37 8.00 0.33
C THR A 82 -7.93 7.66 -0.03
N ILE A 83 -7.25 6.91 0.81
CA ILE A 83 -5.82 6.60 0.66
C ILE A 83 -5.63 5.11 0.42
N THR A 84 -4.73 4.76 -0.49
CA THR A 84 -4.31 3.39 -0.72
C THR A 84 -2.87 3.22 -0.27
N VAL A 85 -2.61 2.18 0.51
CA VAL A 85 -1.27 1.90 1.05
C VAL A 85 -0.81 0.56 0.55
N ALA A 86 0.43 0.50 0.05
CA ALA A 86 1.10 -0.73 -0.34
C ALA A 86 2.35 -0.91 0.52
N VAL A 87 2.56 -2.12 1.01
CA VAL A 87 3.72 -2.46 1.85
C VAL A 87 4.40 -3.66 1.23
N HIS A 88 5.71 -3.55 1.00
CA HIS A 88 6.54 -4.64 0.48
C HIS A 88 7.29 -5.27 1.64
N LYS A 89 6.98 -6.53 1.93
CA LYS A 89 7.63 -7.31 3.00
C LYS A 89 8.47 -8.39 2.39
N ILE A 90 9.69 -8.57 2.93
CA ILE A 90 10.55 -9.67 2.47
C ILE A 90 10.03 -10.99 3.01
N ALA A 91 10.30 -12.06 2.26
CA ALA A 91 10.00 -13.41 2.71
C ALA A 91 10.90 -13.77 3.88
N SER A 92 10.34 -14.39 4.88
CA SER A 92 11.09 -14.80 6.08
C SER A 92 11.09 -16.30 6.21
#